data_d01a615bb4a6d1a25fe1e67a96496417
#
_entry.id   d01a615bb4a6d1a25fe1e67a96496417
#
_cell.length_a   1.000
_cell.length_b   1.000
_cell.length_c   1.000
_cell.angle_alpha   90.00
_cell.angle_beta   90.00
_cell.angle_gamma   90.00
#
_symmetry.space_group_name_H-M   'P 1'
#
loop_
_entity.id
_entity.type
_entity.pdbx_description
1 polymer ?
#
loop_
_entity_poly.entity_id
_entity_poly.type
_entity_poly.pdbx_seq_one_letter_code
_entity_poly.pdbx_strand_id
1 'polypeptide(L)'
;MALQGDTLWIGSLNGLYTYQLNTKKLASLDSKSNGLPHHTIYSIIRTTDNQIYVGTYNGLCRYIEESGKFENIPLPVNRSVSNLFVNSLLEDTSRQCIWIGMEGSLFQYTPATGLMKPIDAFHNNSIKSLALDGDGNLLAGTDNGLYVYQNDNGTLQHIVHDSRNIQSLTNNIIWNIFADQEQNIWLGTDYGISLSRYNSALQFIPISQITGTGDGNQFYSLFRDSKGFYWFGGTNG
;
A
#
# COMPACT_ATOMS: atom_id res chain seq x y z
N MET A 1 6.93 3.55 -5.79
CA MET A 1 7.22 4.22 -7.09
C MET A 1 5.95 4.35 -7.90
N ALA A 2 5.80 5.42 -8.70
CA ALA A 2 4.66 5.62 -9.62
C ALA A 2 5.16 6.18 -10.96
N LEU A 3 4.50 5.81 -12.05
CA LEU A 3 4.84 6.30 -13.40
C LEU A 3 3.73 7.25 -13.88
N GLN A 4 4.10 8.49 -14.21
CA GLN A 4 3.22 9.52 -14.76
C GLN A 4 3.79 10.01 -16.10
N GLY A 5 3.20 9.60 -17.22
CA GLY A 5 3.78 9.81 -18.52
C GLY A 5 5.21 9.25 -18.61
N ASP A 6 6.19 10.09 -18.93
CA ASP A 6 7.61 9.74 -18.98
C ASP A 6 8.36 9.98 -17.65
N THR A 7 7.65 10.36 -16.59
CA THR A 7 8.23 10.67 -15.29
C THR A 7 8.03 9.50 -14.32
N LEU A 8 9.12 8.87 -13.89
CA LEU A 8 9.10 7.89 -12.80
C LEU A 8 9.32 8.62 -11.47
N TRP A 9 8.34 8.54 -10.58
CA TRP A 9 8.39 9.04 -9.22
C TRP A 9 8.98 7.98 -8.29
N ILE A 10 10.04 8.32 -7.56
CA ILE A 10 10.81 7.39 -6.72
C ILE A 10 10.86 7.93 -5.29
N GLY A 11 10.18 7.25 -4.38
CA GLY A 11 10.26 7.55 -2.94
C GLY A 11 11.32 6.71 -2.26
N SER A 12 12.02 7.32 -1.33
CA SER A 12 13.02 6.68 -0.48
C SER A 12 12.94 7.20 0.96
N LEU A 13 13.75 6.64 1.85
CA LEU A 13 13.90 7.16 3.21
C LEU A 13 14.59 8.54 3.27
N ASN A 14 15.30 8.93 2.20
CA ASN A 14 16.09 10.14 2.14
C ASN A 14 15.63 11.15 1.09
N GLY A 15 14.45 10.98 0.52
CA GLY A 15 13.91 11.96 -0.43
C GLY A 15 12.91 11.38 -1.41
N LEU A 16 12.30 12.30 -2.13
CA LEU A 16 11.47 12.06 -3.29
C LEU A 16 12.24 12.50 -4.53
N TYR A 17 12.29 11.64 -5.52
CA TYR A 17 12.99 11.88 -6.77
C TYR A 17 12.07 11.69 -7.96
N THR A 18 12.34 12.41 -9.04
CA THR A 18 11.75 12.16 -10.34
C THR A 18 12.83 11.78 -11.34
N TYR A 19 12.57 10.74 -12.11
CA TYR A 19 13.45 10.29 -13.18
C TYR A 19 12.70 10.36 -14.52
N GLN A 20 13.23 11.17 -15.44
CA GLN A 20 12.68 11.31 -16.78
C GLN A 20 13.20 10.21 -17.69
N LEU A 21 12.31 9.33 -18.17
CA LEU A 21 12.69 8.17 -18.97
C LEU A 21 13.35 8.56 -20.30
N ASN A 22 12.83 9.59 -20.98
CA ASN A 22 13.32 10.03 -22.28
C ASN A 22 14.67 10.74 -22.20
N THR A 23 14.86 11.62 -21.21
CA THR A 23 16.08 12.43 -21.07
C THR A 23 17.09 11.84 -20.12
N LYS A 24 16.73 10.77 -19.40
CA LYS A 24 17.54 10.09 -18.36
C LYS A 24 17.99 11.06 -17.24
N LYS A 25 17.22 12.11 -16.99
CA LYS A 25 17.51 13.10 -15.93
C LYS A 25 16.87 12.69 -14.62
N LEU A 26 17.66 12.71 -13.55
CA LEU A 26 17.20 12.57 -12.18
C LEU A 26 17.11 13.94 -11.52
N ALA A 27 16.00 14.22 -10.84
CA ALA A 27 15.82 15.43 -10.03
C ALA A 27 15.38 15.03 -8.61
N SER A 28 15.78 15.81 -7.62
CA SER A 28 15.35 15.67 -6.23
C SER A 28 14.29 16.72 -5.92
N LEU A 29 13.28 16.33 -5.19
CA LEU A 29 12.22 17.20 -4.67
C LEU A 29 12.35 17.25 -3.14
N ASP A 30 12.41 18.44 -2.58
CA ASP A 30 12.67 18.63 -1.16
C ASP A 30 11.57 19.42 -0.43
N SER A 31 11.62 19.41 0.92
CA SER A 31 10.65 20.09 1.75
C SER A 31 10.75 21.62 1.71
N LYS A 32 11.93 22.16 1.39
CA LYS A 32 12.17 23.62 1.43
C LYS A 32 11.68 24.30 0.16
N SER A 33 12.01 23.72 -0.99
CA SER A 33 11.65 24.33 -2.29
C SER A 33 10.29 23.89 -2.81
N ASN A 34 9.90 22.64 -2.57
CA ASN A 34 8.69 22.05 -3.12
C ASN A 34 7.53 21.90 -2.13
N GLY A 35 7.75 22.13 -0.82
CA GLY A 35 6.69 22.03 0.20
C GLY A 35 6.34 20.59 0.59
N LEU A 36 7.25 19.64 0.36
CA LEU A 36 7.06 18.24 0.77
C LEU A 36 7.01 18.14 2.31
N PRO A 37 6.00 17.46 2.91
CA PRO A 37 5.84 17.42 4.38
C PRO A 37 7.02 16.80 5.12
N HIS A 38 7.65 15.77 4.52
CA HIS A 38 8.82 15.10 5.06
C HIS A 38 9.64 14.43 3.95
N HIS A 39 10.95 14.26 4.16
CA HIS A 39 11.83 13.63 3.17
C HIS A 39 11.69 12.10 3.11
N THR A 40 11.22 11.45 4.18
CA THR A 40 10.99 10.01 4.20
C THR A 40 9.65 9.69 3.55
N ILE A 41 9.70 8.96 2.44
CA ILE A 41 8.54 8.62 1.61
C ILE A 41 8.24 7.14 1.78
N TYR A 42 7.00 6.82 2.18
CA TYR A 42 6.53 5.45 2.34
C TYR A 42 5.68 4.97 1.16
N SER A 43 4.84 5.85 0.61
CA SER A 43 3.92 5.48 -0.46
C SER A 43 3.79 6.58 -1.51
N ILE A 44 3.61 6.18 -2.76
CA ILE A 44 3.31 7.06 -3.89
C ILE A 44 2.28 6.37 -4.75
N ILE A 45 1.20 7.07 -5.09
CA ILE A 45 0.27 6.60 -6.11
C ILE A 45 0.09 7.68 -7.19
N ARG A 46 -0.14 7.20 -8.41
CA ARG A 46 -0.73 7.98 -9.48
C ARG A 46 -2.17 7.52 -9.65
N THR A 47 -3.10 8.45 -9.52
CA THR A 47 -4.52 8.18 -9.70
C THR A 47 -4.90 8.12 -11.19
N THR A 48 -6.08 7.58 -11.48
CA THR A 48 -6.60 7.46 -12.85
C THR A 48 -6.79 8.80 -13.52
N ASP A 49 -7.08 9.88 -12.78
CA ASP A 49 -7.12 11.28 -13.24
C ASP A 49 -5.72 11.95 -13.29
N ASN A 50 -4.65 11.13 -13.24
CA ASN A 50 -3.26 11.53 -13.39
C ASN A 50 -2.69 12.41 -12.25
N GLN A 51 -3.30 12.43 -11.07
CA GLN A 51 -2.75 13.12 -9.91
C GLN A 51 -1.71 12.26 -9.19
N ILE A 52 -0.70 12.89 -8.60
CA ILE A 52 0.31 12.23 -7.75
C ILE A 52 0.02 12.55 -6.29
N TYR A 53 -0.18 11.50 -5.49
CA TYR A 53 -0.27 11.57 -4.04
C TYR A 53 0.93 10.89 -3.41
N VAL A 54 1.45 11.51 -2.35
CA VAL A 54 2.66 11.05 -1.66
C VAL A 54 2.38 10.93 -0.16
N GLY A 55 2.51 9.72 0.34
CA GLY A 55 2.49 9.41 1.77
C GLY A 55 3.89 9.49 2.37
N THR A 56 4.04 10.30 3.39
CA THR A 56 5.31 10.58 4.04
C THR A 56 5.30 10.16 5.51
N TYR A 57 6.46 10.24 6.15
CA TYR A 57 6.59 10.11 7.61
C TYR A 57 5.76 11.15 8.39
N ASN A 58 5.42 12.28 7.77
CA ASN A 58 4.70 13.38 8.42
C ASN A 58 3.50 13.86 7.59
N GLY A 59 2.66 12.92 7.15
CA GLY A 59 1.39 13.23 6.51
C GLY A 59 1.32 12.93 5.02
N LEU A 60 0.20 13.34 4.44
CA LEU A 60 -0.19 13.15 3.05
C LEU A 60 -0.08 14.47 2.29
N CYS A 61 0.40 14.42 1.06
CA CYS A 61 0.38 15.57 0.15
C CYS A 61 0.03 15.15 -1.30
N ARG A 62 -0.41 16.13 -2.07
CA ARG A 62 -0.67 16.03 -3.51
C ARG A 62 0.29 16.94 -4.27
N TYR A 63 0.83 16.48 -5.37
CA TYR A 63 1.65 17.28 -6.27
C TYR A 63 0.78 18.16 -7.16
N ILE A 64 1.11 19.46 -7.25
CA ILE A 64 0.47 20.44 -8.10
C ILE A 64 1.41 20.76 -9.26
N GLU A 65 1.09 20.25 -10.44
CA GLU A 65 1.97 20.31 -11.62
C GLU A 65 2.27 21.76 -12.04
N GLU A 66 1.27 22.65 -12.01
CA GLU A 66 1.40 24.04 -12.44
C GLU A 66 2.41 24.85 -11.61
N SER A 67 2.54 24.52 -10.32
CA SER A 67 3.45 25.22 -9.41
C SER A 67 4.74 24.47 -9.13
N GLY A 68 4.78 23.16 -9.46
CA GLY A 68 5.88 22.26 -9.07
C GLY A 68 5.98 22.02 -7.57
N LYS A 69 4.89 22.23 -6.82
CA LYS A 69 4.85 22.17 -5.35
C LYS A 69 3.88 21.11 -4.85
N PHE A 70 4.05 20.74 -3.58
CA PHE A 70 3.13 19.85 -2.87
C PHE A 70 2.14 20.66 -2.04
N GLU A 71 0.88 20.29 -2.13
CA GLU A 71 -0.20 20.72 -1.26
C GLU A 71 -0.44 19.68 -0.18
N ASN A 72 -0.39 20.09 1.10
CA ASN A 72 -0.64 19.20 2.22
C ASN A 72 -2.14 18.93 2.36
N ILE A 73 -2.49 17.65 2.53
CA ILE A 73 -3.87 17.22 2.79
C ILE A 73 -4.01 17.01 4.29
N PRO A 74 -4.87 17.78 4.96
CA PRO A 74 -5.08 17.66 6.40
C PRO A 74 -5.62 16.28 6.78
N LEU A 75 -4.96 15.63 7.74
CA LEU A 75 -5.44 14.38 8.33
C LEU A 75 -6.15 14.68 9.65
N PRO A 76 -7.36 14.15 9.90
CA PRO A 76 -8.14 14.40 11.11
C PRO A 76 -7.64 13.56 12.29
N VAL A 77 -6.36 13.67 12.59
CA VAL A 77 -5.75 12.97 13.71
C VAL A 77 -5.69 13.89 14.93
N ASN A 78 -6.02 13.37 16.11
CA ASN A 78 -5.81 14.10 17.34
C ASN A 78 -4.34 14.45 17.51
N ARG A 79 -4.03 15.68 17.94
CA ARG A 79 -2.65 16.19 18.13
C ARG A 79 -1.79 15.37 19.11
N SER A 80 -2.37 14.41 19.82
CA SER A 80 -1.67 13.45 20.67
C SER A 80 -1.06 12.25 19.90
N VAL A 81 -1.38 12.08 18.62
CA VAL A 81 -0.73 11.07 17.77
C VAL A 81 0.59 11.66 17.28
N SER A 82 1.69 11.20 17.84
CA SER A 82 3.04 11.71 17.54
C SER A 82 3.52 11.38 16.12
N ASN A 83 2.83 10.49 15.40
CA ASN A 83 3.31 9.95 14.14
C ASN A 83 2.21 9.96 13.07
N LEU A 84 2.44 10.74 12.01
CA LEU A 84 1.54 10.86 10.86
C LEU A 84 2.00 9.96 9.69
N PHE A 85 2.53 8.77 9.98
CA PHE A 85 3.07 7.87 8.96
C PHE A 85 1.97 7.40 8.01
N VAL A 86 2.03 7.85 6.77
CA VAL A 86 1.17 7.37 5.69
C VAL A 86 1.89 6.24 4.96
N ASN A 87 1.67 5.02 5.43
CA ASN A 87 2.41 3.83 4.98
C ASN A 87 1.92 3.33 3.62
N SER A 88 0.62 3.42 3.36
CA SER A 88 0.00 2.88 2.15
C SER A 88 -1.08 3.80 1.62
N LEU A 89 -1.14 3.91 0.29
CA LEU A 89 -2.17 4.63 -0.45
C LEU A 89 -2.75 3.70 -1.50
N LEU A 90 -4.06 3.72 -1.69
CA LEU A 90 -4.76 2.93 -2.70
C LEU A 90 -5.90 3.74 -3.29
N GLU A 91 -5.91 3.92 -4.61
CA GLU A 91 -7.07 4.48 -5.32
C GLU A 91 -8.17 3.42 -5.45
N ASP A 92 -9.38 3.80 -5.08
CA ASP A 92 -10.59 3.03 -5.32
C ASP A 92 -11.49 3.80 -6.29
N THR A 93 -11.40 3.45 -7.55
CA THR A 93 -12.13 4.14 -8.63
C THR A 93 -13.63 3.89 -8.55
N SER A 94 -14.07 2.74 -8.03
CA SER A 94 -15.47 2.41 -7.89
C SER A 94 -16.17 3.29 -6.86
N ARG A 95 -15.44 3.69 -5.81
CA ARG A 95 -15.92 4.57 -4.73
C ARG A 95 -15.43 6.01 -4.88
N GLN A 96 -14.66 6.30 -5.93
CA GLN A 96 -14.08 7.63 -6.19
C GLN A 96 -13.32 8.18 -4.97
N CYS A 97 -12.54 7.31 -4.32
CA CYS A 97 -11.80 7.66 -3.12
C CYS A 97 -10.37 7.13 -3.14
N ILE A 98 -9.58 7.65 -2.20
CA ILE A 98 -8.25 7.14 -1.88
C ILE A 98 -8.29 6.58 -0.46
N TRP A 99 -7.94 5.32 -0.30
CA TRP A 99 -7.71 4.72 1.01
C TRP A 99 -6.32 5.10 1.51
N ILE A 100 -6.23 5.51 2.76
CA ILE A 100 -5.01 5.99 3.40
C ILE A 100 -4.73 5.12 4.61
N GLY A 101 -3.77 4.21 4.48
CA GLY A 101 -3.31 3.34 5.56
C GLY A 101 -2.20 4.01 6.35
N MET A 102 -2.39 4.11 7.66
CA MET A 102 -1.48 4.77 8.58
C MET A 102 -1.10 3.85 9.74
N GLU A 103 -0.16 4.32 10.54
CA GLU A 103 0.12 3.75 11.86
C GLU A 103 -1.08 3.99 12.78
N GLY A 104 -1.81 2.91 13.10
CA GLY A 104 -2.94 2.93 14.02
C GLY A 104 -4.29 3.38 13.44
N SER A 105 -4.41 3.61 12.12
CA SER A 105 -5.68 4.08 11.55
C SER A 105 -5.79 3.86 10.03
N LEU A 106 -7.04 3.82 9.56
CA LEU A 106 -7.41 3.82 8.15
C LEU A 106 -8.37 4.97 7.87
N PHE A 107 -8.14 5.70 6.77
CA PHE A 107 -9.03 6.74 6.31
C PHE A 107 -9.48 6.50 4.87
N GLN A 108 -10.68 6.98 4.58
CA GLN A 108 -11.22 7.12 3.24
C GLN A 108 -11.22 8.62 2.87
N TYR A 109 -10.48 8.99 1.85
CA TYR A 109 -10.41 10.36 1.34
C TYR A 109 -11.13 10.48 0.00
N THR A 110 -12.05 11.43 -0.11
CA THR A 110 -12.76 11.74 -1.35
C THR A 110 -12.18 13.03 -1.96
N PRO A 111 -11.32 12.95 -2.99
CA PRO A 111 -10.63 14.12 -3.54
C PRO A 111 -11.55 15.22 -4.03
N ALA A 112 -12.69 14.86 -4.65
CA ALA A 112 -13.66 15.79 -5.22
C ALA A 112 -14.31 16.74 -4.19
N THR A 113 -14.42 16.30 -2.93
CA THR A 113 -15.06 17.08 -1.85
C THR A 113 -14.08 17.49 -0.76
N GLY A 114 -12.87 16.92 -0.74
CA GLY A 114 -11.90 17.06 0.35
C GLY A 114 -12.31 16.32 1.64
N LEU A 115 -13.36 15.52 1.60
CA LEU A 115 -13.86 14.81 2.78
C LEU A 115 -12.91 13.68 3.17
N MET A 116 -12.54 13.64 4.45
CA MET A 116 -11.72 12.60 5.07
C MET A 116 -12.53 11.89 6.15
N LYS A 117 -12.82 10.60 5.95
CA LYS A 117 -13.62 9.77 6.85
C LYS A 117 -12.73 8.73 7.53
N PRO A 118 -12.63 8.68 8.87
CA PRO A 118 -11.97 7.58 9.57
C PRO A 118 -12.78 6.29 9.47
N ILE A 119 -12.09 5.16 9.46
CA ILE A 119 -12.69 3.83 9.54
C ILE A 119 -12.32 3.24 10.90
N ASP A 120 -13.21 3.41 11.86
CA ASP A 120 -12.96 3.10 13.29
C ASP A 120 -12.62 1.64 13.55
N ALA A 121 -13.08 0.73 12.67
CA ALA A 121 -12.78 -0.69 12.75
C ALA A 121 -11.28 -1.02 12.71
N PHE A 122 -10.43 -0.09 12.23
CA PHE A 122 -8.97 -0.24 12.13
C PHE A 122 -8.20 0.51 13.22
N HIS A 123 -8.88 0.95 14.27
CA HIS A 123 -8.20 1.64 15.38
C HIS A 123 -7.10 0.75 16.00
N ASN A 124 -5.90 1.32 16.20
CA ASN A 124 -4.69 0.67 16.71
C ASN A 124 -4.05 -0.42 15.81
N ASN A 125 -4.46 -0.55 14.55
CA ASN A 125 -3.78 -1.45 13.60
C ASN A 125 -2.80 -0.65 12.73
N SER A 126 -1.55 -1.08 12.66
CA SER A 126 -0.56 -0.51 11.75
C SER A 126 -0.82 -1.05 10.34
N ILE A 127 -1.41 -0.22 9.48
CA ILE A 127 -1.68 -0.58 8.09
C ILE A 127 -0.38 -0.44 7.29
N LYS A 128 0.13 -1.55 6.75
CA LYS A 128 1.37 -1.58 5.97
C LYS A 128 1.10 -1.58 4.46
N SER A 129 0.04 -2.26 4.05
CA SER A 129 -0.32 -2.39 2.63
C SER A 129 -1.83 -2.47 2.46
N LEU A 130 -2.32 -1.93 1.34
CA LEU A 130 -3.73 -1.95 0.95
C LEU A 130 -3.88 -2.51 -0.47
N ALA A 131 -4.93 -3.28 -0.70
CA ALA A 131 -5.36 -3.73 -2.02
C ALA A 131 -6.89 -3.87 -2.07
N LEU A 132 -7.46 -4.01 -3.27
CA LEU A 132 -8.84 -4.46 -3.46
C LEU A 132 -8.80 -5.91 -3.96
N ASP A 133 -9.71 -6.75 -3.47
CA ASP A 133 -9.94 -8.06 -4.06
C ASP A 133 -10.85 -7.96 -5.30
N GLY A 134 -11.11 -9.10 -5.95
CA GLY A 134 -11.95 -9.16 -7.14
C GLY A 134 -13.41 -8.76 -6.93
N ASP A 135 -13.90 -8.83 -5.69
CA ASP A 135 -15.25 -8.43 -5.29
C ASP A 135 -15.28 -6.96 -4.80
N GLY A 136 -14.14 -6.27 -4.83
CA GLY A 136 -14.00 -4.89 -4.41
C GLY A 136 -13.96 -4.70 -2.89
N ASN A 137 -13.72 -5.75 -2.10
CA ASN A 137 -13.47 -5.61 -0.68
C ASN A 137 -12.08 -5.04 -0.45
N LEU A 138 -11.94 -4.22 0.58
CA LEU A 138 -10.63 -3.65 0.94
C LEU A 138 -9.85 -4.65 1.80
N LEU A 139 -8.67 -5.01 1.32
CA LEU A 139 -7.69 -5.82 2.03
C LEU A 139 -6.67 -4.89 2.69
N ALA A 140 -6.45 -5.06 3.99
CA ALA A 140 -5.45 -4.33 4.75
C ALA A 140 -4.48 -5.30 5.43
N GLY A 141 -3.24 -5.28 4.98
CA GLY A 141 -2.12 -6.00 5.59
C GLY A 141 -1.56 -5.20 6.75
N THR A 142 -1.44 -5.85 7.90
CA THR A 142 -1.02 -5.23 9.14
C THR A 142 0.13 -6.01 9.79
N ASP A 143 0.57 -5.58 10.96
CA ASP A 143 1.46 -6.35 11.85
C ASP A 143 0.72 -7.44 12.66
N ASN A 144 -0.60 -7.51 12.53
CA ASN A 144 -1.46 -8.46 13.24
C ASN A 144 -2.40 -9.24 12.28
N GLY A 145 -1.96 -9.57 11.08
CA GLY A 145 -2.74 -10.34 10.10
C GLY A 145 -3.35 -9.49 8.99
N LEU A 146 -4.23 -10.17 8.23
CA LEU A 146 -4.99 -9.59 7.15
C LEU A 146 -6.38 -9.21 7.63
N TYR A 147 -6.77 -7.97 7.40
CA TYR A 147 -8.14 -7.53 7.56
C TYR A 147 -8.81 -7.40 6.21
N VAL A 148 -10.03 -7.94 6.10
CA VAL A 148 -10.91 -7.81 4.92
C VAL A 148 -12.10 -6.98 5.33
N TYR A 149 -12.19 -5.78 4.79
CA TYR A 149 -13.30 -4.86 5.04
C TYR A 149 -14.30 -4.95 3.88
N GLN A 150 -15.46 -5.51 4.18
CA GLN A 150 -16.56 -5.62 3.23
C GLN A 150 -17.33 -4.31 3.18
N ASN A 151 -17.31 -3.69 2.02
CA ASN A 151 -17.81 -2.34 1.86
C ASN A 151 -19.34 -2.21 1.80
N ASP A 152 -20.02 -3.27 1.45
CA ASP A 152 -21.49 -3.29 1.30
C ASP A 152 -22.21 -3.21 2.65
N ASN A 153 -21.60 -3.80 3.69
CA ASN A 153 -22.22 -3.91 5.02
C ASN A 153 -21.31 -3.46 6.17
N GLY A 154 -20.05 -3.06 5.87
CA GLY A 154 -19.05 -2.64 6.87
C GLY A 154 -18.53 -3.78 7.74
N THR A 155 -18.75 -5.04 7.35
CA THR A 155 -18.24 -6.19 8.08
C THR A 155 -16.72 -6.25 7.96
N LEU A 156 -16.05 -6.50 9.09
CA LEU A 156 -14.61 -6.70 9.15
C LEU A 156 -14.31 -8.15 9.49
N GLN A 157 -13.62 -8.84 8.58
CA GLN A 157 -13.05 -10.15 8.82
C GLN A 157 -11.57 -10.00 9.18
N HIS A 158 -11.12 -10.71 10.21
CA HIS A 158 -9.72 -10.74 10.62
C HIS A 158 -9.15 -12.14 10.43
N ILE A 159 -8.08 -12.25 9.65
CA ILE A 159 -7.44 -13.49 9.26
C ILE A 159 -6.00 -13.50 9.80
N VAL A 160 -5.66 -14.53 10.56
CA VAL A 160 -4.38 -14.68 11.22
C VAL A 160 -3.71 -16.01 10.88
N HIS A 161 -2.42 -16.10 11.14
CA HIS A 161 -1.69 -17.35 11.09
C HIS A 161 -2.21 -18.32 12.17
N ASP A 162 -2.43 -19.58 11.80
CA ASP A 162 -2.70 -20.71 12.71
C ASP A 162 -1.74 -21.86 12.37
N SER A 163 -0.79 -22.14 13.25
CA SER A 163 0.21 -23.19 13.05
C SER A 163 -0.38 -24.60 12.90
N ARG A 164 -1.66 -24.79 13.25
CA ARG A 164 -2.39 -26.07 13.08
C ARG A 164 -3.12 -26.16 11.74
N ASN A 165 -3.21 -25.05 11.01
CA ASN A 165 -3.89 -24.97 9.73
C ASN A 165 -2.91 -24.55 8.62
N ILE A 166 -2.49 -25.50 7.81
CA ILE A 166 -1.56 -25.28 6.71
C ILE A 166 -2.09 -24.35 5.61
N GLN A 167 -3.40 -24.07 5.61
CA GLN A 167 -4.08 -23.15 4.71
C GLN A 167 -4.30 -21.76 5.34
N SER A 168 -3.69 -21.49 6.48
CA SER A 168 -3.64 -20.16 7.08
C SER A 168 -2.50 -19.32 6.50
N LEU A 169 -2.40 -18.06 6.92
CA LEU A 169 -1.28 -17.18 6.60
C LEU A 169 0.06 -17.81 7.02
N THR A 170 1.12 -17.56 6.26
CA THR A 170 2.49 -17.95 6.65
C THR A 170 2.97 -17.19 7.88
N ASN A 171 2.56 -15.92 8.04
CA ASN A 171 2.88 -15.07 9.18
C ASN A 171 1.87 -13.94 9.32
N ASN A 172 1.72 -13.35 10.53
CA ASN A 172 0.80 -12.25 10.79
C ASN A 172 1.33 -10.88 10.35
N ILE A 173 2.64 -10.70 10.21
CA ILE A 173 3.20 -9.44 9.73
C ILE A 173 3.16 -9.43 8.21
N ILE A 174 2.27 -8.62 7.64
CA ILE A 174 2.05 -8.51 6.19
C ILE A 174 2.63 -7.19 5.71
N TRP A 175 3.71 -7.25 4.94
CA TRP A 175 4.39 -6.07 4.39
C TRP A 175 3.80 -5.58 3.09
N ASN A 176 3.33 -6.50 2.26
CA ASN A 176 2.79 -6.16 0.95
C ASN A 176 1.62 -7.06 0.56
N ILE A 177 0.64 -6.48 -0.12
CA ILE A 177 -0.48 -7.18 -0.75
C ILE A 177 -0.43 -6.85 -2.24
N PHE A 178 -0.55 -7.87 -3.08
CA PHE A 178 -0.65 -7.73 -4.51
C PHE A 178 -1.83 -8.56 -5.03
N ALA A 179 -2.80 -7.91 -5.66
CA ALA A 179 -3.87 -8.56 -6.40
C ALA A 179 -3.45 -8.66 -7.88
N ASP A 180 -3.36 -9.87 -8.42
CA ASP A 180 -2.97 -10.07 -9.81
C ASP A 180 -4.17 -9.96 -10.78
N GLN A 181 -3.90 -10.06 -12.08
CA GLN A 181 -4.94 -9.93 -13.11
C GLN A 181 -5.95 -11.08 -13.09
N GLU A 182 -5.57 -12.22 -12.56
CA GLU A 182 -6.43 -13.39 -12.31
C GLU A 182 -7.18 -13.28 -10.98
N GLN A 183 -7.07 -12.12 -10.29
CA GLN A 183 -7.66 -11.82 -9.00
C GLN A 183 -7.12 -12.69 -7.83
N ASN A 184 -5.99 -13.36 -8.01
CA ASN A 184 -5.33 -14.01 -6.90
C ASN A 184 -4.70 -12.96 -5.97
N ILE A 185 -4.70 -13.25 -4.68
CA ILE A 185 -4.12 -12.39 -3.65
C ILE A 185 -2.80 -12.96 -3.19
N TRP A 186 -1.74 -12.20 -3.37
CA TRP A 186 -0.39 -12.50 -2.95
C TRP A 186 -0.03 -11.64 -1.74
N LEU A 187 0.44 -12.26 -0.67
CA LEU A 187 0.84 -11.59 0.56
C LEU A 187 2.33 -11.83 0.82
N GLY A 188 3.11 -10.76 0.81
CA GLY A 188 4.49 -10.77 1.29
C GLY A 188 4.51 -10.58 2.79
N THR A 189 5.04 -11.55 3.52
CA THR A 189 5.02 -11.57 4.98
C THR A 189 6.44 -11.54 5.56
N ASP A 190 6.52 -11.47 6.89
CA ASP A 190 7.80 -11.55 7.62
C ASP A 190 8.42 -12.96 7.57
N TYR A 191 7.66 -13.96 7.13
CA TYR A 191 8.12 -15.34 7.03
C TYR A 191 7.52 -16.05 5.81
N GLY A 192 7.91 -15.62 4.60
CA GLY A 192 7.47 -16.25 3.35
C GLY A 192 6.33 -15.51 2.66
N ILE A 193 5.78 -16.15 1.65
CA ILE A 193 4.71 -15.62 0.79
C ILE A 193 3.49 -16.53 0.90
N SER A 194 2.32 -15.92 1.10
CA SER A 194 1.03 -16.59 1.06
C SER A 194 0.29 -16.24 -0.23
N LEU A 195 -0.28 -17.25 -0.88
CA LEU A 195 -1.13 -17.10 -2.05
C LEU A 195 -2.55 -17.54 -1.75
N SER A 196 -3.53 -16.68 -1.95
CA SER A 196 -4.95 -17.05 -2.05
C SER A 196 -5.40 -16.98 -3.50
N ARG A 197 -5.91 -18.09 -4.03
CA ARG A 197 -6.47 -18.13 -5.38
C ARG A 197 -7.87 -17.52 -5.39
N TYR A 198 -8.22 -16.86 -6.48
CA TYR A 198 -9.57 -16.39 -6.70
C TYR A 198 -10.60 -17.52 -6.54
N ASN A 199 -11.73 -17.23 -5.93
CA ASN A 199 -12.79 -18.21 -5.54
C ASN A 199 -12.38 -19.29 -4.53
N SER A 200 -11.27 -19.15 -3.80
CA SER A 200 -10.80 -20.14 -2.82
C SER A 200 -11.13 -19.79 -1.36
N ALA A 201 -12.14 -18.96 -1.10
CA ALA A 201 -12.58 -18.58 0.24
C ALA A 201 -11.43 -18.10 1.17
N LEU A 202 -10.45 -17.35 0.62
CA LEU A 202 -9.26 -16.85 1.32
C LEU A 202 -8.45 -17.96 2.03
N GLN A 203 -8.32 -19.10 1.39
CA GLN A 203 -7.39 -20.14 1.79
C GLN A 203 -6.01 -19.81 1.25
N PHE A 204 -5.01 -19.76 2.12
CA PHE A 204 -3.66 -19.37 1.78
C PHE A 204 -2.76 -20.60 1.57
N ILE A 205 -1.98 -20.57 0.50
CA ILE A 205 -0.99 -21.60 0.19
C ILE A 205 0.38 -20.94 0.35
N PRO A 206 1.25 -21.43 1.24
CA PRO A 206 2.64 -20.97 1.29
C PRO A 206 3.35 -21.26 -0.04
N ILE A 207 4.03 -20.29 -0.60
CA ILE A 207 4.76 -20.47 -1.88
C ILE A 207 5.86 -21.50 -1.75
N SER A 208 6.46 -21.65 -0.59
CA SER A 208 7.44 -22.70 -0.29
C SER A 208 6.90 -24.12 -0.56
N GLN A 209 5.59 -24.34 -0.38
CA GLN A 209 4.98 -25.63 -0.73
C GLN A 209 4.93 -25.88 -2.25
N ILE A 210 4.96 -24.83 -3.06
CA ILE A 210 4.95 -24.93 -4.52
C ILE A 210 6.36 -25.00 -5.08
N THR A 211 7.28 -24.18 -4.55
CA THR A 211 8.63 -24.00 -5.07
C THR A 211 9.69 -24.80 -4.33
N GLY A 212 9.38 -25.27 -3.12
CA GLY A 212 10.33 -25.92 -2.21
C GLY A 212 11.37 -24.95 -1.61
N THR A 213 11.18 -23.63 -1.81
CA THR A 213 12.11 -22.58 -1.35
C THR A 213 11.35 -21.38 -0.84
N GLY A 214 12.01 -20.51 -0.08
CA GLY A 214 11.47 -19.20 0.29
C GLY A 214 10.96 -19.05 1.70
N ASP A 215 10.95 -20.10 2.53
CA ASP A 215 10.64 -19.95 3.95
C ASP A 215 11.77 -19.24 4.70
N GLY A 216 11.42 -18.46 5.68
CA GLY A 216 12.37 -17.71 6.51
C GLY A 216 12.82 -16.37 5.93
N ASN A 217 12.31 -15.96 4.78
CA ASN A 217 12.57 -14.64 4.19
C ASN A 217 11.43 -13.68 4.45
N GLN A 218 11.79 -12.43 4.70
CA GLN A 218 10.85 -11.31 4.74
C GLN A 218 10.65 -10.77 3.32
N PHE A 219 9.40 -10.64 2.90
CA PHE A 219 9.06 -10.14 1.56
C PHE A 219 8.31 -8.81 1.67
N TYR A 220 8.95 -7.76 1.16
CA TYR A 220 8.48 -6.37 1.24
C TYR A 220 7.81 -5.87 -0.03
N SER A 221 8.07 -6.52 -1.16
CA SER A 221 7.51 -6.11 -2.45
C SER A 221 7.16 -7.30 -3.32
N LEU A 222 6.06 -7.17 -4.05
CA LEU A 222 5.55 -8.14 -4.99
C LEU A 222 5.19 -7.39 -6.26
N PHE A 223 5.57 -7.95 -7.40
CA PHE A 223 5.30 -7.34 -8.70
C PHE A 223 5.16 -8.41 -9.77
N ARG A 224 4.24 -8.22 -10.72
CA ARG A 224 4.12 -9.04 -11.93
C ARG A 224 4.44 -8.18 -13.15
N ASP A 225 5.37 -8.63 -13.98
CA ASP A 225 5.75 -7.92 -15.20
C ASP A 225 4.79 -8.17 -16.37
N SER A 226 4.97 -7.44 -17.46
CA SER A 226 4.15 -7.55 -18.66
C SER A 226 4.27 -8.89 -19.39
N LYS A 227 5.26 -9.71 -19.04
CA LYS A 227 5.48 -11.07 -19.56
C LYS A 227 4.84 -12.14 -18.68
N GLY A 228 4.26 -11.75 -17.55
CA GLY A 228 3.60 -12.64 -16.60
C GLY A 228 4.51 -13.23 -15.53
N PHE A 229 5.79 -12.82 -15.44
CA PHE A 229 6.69 -13.27 -14.37
C PHE A 229 6.39 -12.52 -13.07
N TYR A 230 6.43 -13.24 -11.96
CA TYR A 230 6.32 -12.68 -10.62
C TYR A 230 7.71 -12.42 -10.06
N TRP A 231 7.87 -11.26 -9.46
CA TRP A 231 9.09 -10.79 -8.82
C TRP A 231 8.83 -10.56 -7.34
N PHE A 232 9.67 -11.11 -6.50
CA PHE A 232 9.58 -11.03 -5.05
C PHE A 232 10.82 -10.36 -4.51
N GLY A 233 10.67 -9.22 -3.85
CA GLY A 233 11.77 -8.50 -3.20
C GLY A 233 11.79 -8.75 -1.70
N GLY A 234 12.89 -9.30 -1.21
CA GLY A 234 13.04 -9.68 0.20
C GLY A 234 14.45 -9.45 0.75
N THR A 235 14.68 -9.90 2.01
CA THR A 235 15.94 -9.68 2.73
C THR A 235 17.11 -10.50 2.20
N ASN A 236 16.86 -11.64 1.58
CA ASN A 236 17.91 -12.56 1.11
C ASN A 236 17.88 -12.77 -0.43
N GLY A 237 17.30 -11.87 -1.16
CA GLY A 237 17.28 -11.87 -2.63
C GLY A 237 15.95 -12.15 -3.26
#